data_f785d5d5525450a5ebc65bfb4071561a
#
_entry.id   f785d5d5525450a5ebc65bfb4071561a
#
_cell.length_a   1.000
_cell.length_b   1.000
_cell.length_c   1.000
_cell.angle_alpha   90.00
_cell.angle_beta   90.00
_cell.angle_gamma   90.00
#
_symmetry.space_group_name_H-M   'P 1'
#
loop_
_entity.id
_entity.type
_entity.pdbx_description
1 polymer ?
#
loop_
_entity_poly.entity_id
_entity_poly.type
_entity_poly.pdbx_seq_one_letter_code
_entity_poly.pdbx_strand_id
1 'polypeptide(L)'
;MKSLLKGINQVIPVTGEKWAALSEAYAKCIAEHLTPETRWLDAGTGSRLLEEDLDALENWLVQRSGMTVGMDIRVTQHLNIRSLVGGSVYDLPFADRTFDLVTCNVVMEHLGQPEKALAEVARVLVRGGALIVNTPNLWNYGVLANAIFSKILPEQWRLGLVRATDSREPEDIFPVRYRANTLRRLHSLLRANGLKVHRATVLPQPRPYFRKTAQVEKLLMTLTPGVRLLVCAHKET
;
A
#
# COMPACT_ATOMS: atom_id res chain seq x y z
N MET A 1 17.35 -9.86 13.30
CA MET A 1 16.93 -8.66 12.54
C MET A 1 17.86 -8.29 11.38
N LYS A 2 19.16 -7.96 11.60
CA LYS A 2 20.12 -7.69 10.50
C LYS A 2 20.38 -8.87 9.55
N SER A 3 20.20 -10.13 9.97
CA SER A 3 20.42 -11.31 9.12
C SER A 3 19.29 -11.57 8.12
N LEU A 4 18.02 -11.27 8.46
CA LEU A 4 16.87 -11.39 7.56
C LEU A 4 16.96 -10.38 6.39
N LEU A 5 17.35 -9.14 6.70
CA LEU A 5 17.55 -8.10 5.67
C LEU A 5 18.75 -8.40 4.77
N LYS A 6 19.80 -9.05 5.29
CA LYS A 6 20.92 -9.55 4.48
C LYS A 6 20.47 -10.63 3.47
N GLY A 7 19.54 -11.51 3.86
CA GLY A 7 18.98 -12.53 2.97
C GLY A 7 18.24 -11.94 1.78
N ILE A 8 17.44 -10.91 1.97
CA ILE A 8 16.71 -10.22 0.88
C ILE A 8 17.69 -9.57 -0.10
N ASN A 9 18.70 -8.86 0.39
CA ASN A 9 19.68 -8.17 -0.45
C ASN A 9 20.66 -9.13 -1.16
N GLN A 10 20.83 -10.39 -0.68
CA GLN A 10 21.72 -11.37 -1.29
C GLN A 10 21.04 -12.24 -2.35
N VAL A 11 19.72 -12.39 -2.30
CA VAL A 11 18.97 -13.33 -3.16
C VAL A 11 18.41 -12.63 -4.40
N ILE A 12 18.22 -11.31 -4.35
CA ILE A 12 17.63 -10.56 -5.47
C ILE A 12 18.45 -9.30 -5.70
N PRO A 13 19.23 -9.21 -6.80
CA PRO A 13 19.83 -7.96 -7.20
C PRO A 13 18.70 -7.00 -7.59
N VAL A 14 18.42 -6.01 -6.76
CA VAL A 14 17.44 -4.99 -7.07
C VAL A 14 18.10 -4.00 -8.03
N THR A 15 17.75 -4.12 -9.30
CA THR A 15 18.27 -3.30 -10.40
C THR A 15 17.24 -2.32 -10.93
N GLY A 16 16.20 -2.01 -10.16
CA GLY A 16 15.12 -1.12 -10.56
C GLY A 16 15.45 0.38 -10.41
N GLU A 17 14.79 1.21 -11.21
CA GLU A 17 14.79 2.65 -11.05
C GLU A 17 14.24 3.05 -9.67
N LYS A 18 14.46 4.29 -9.28
CA LYS A 18 14.21 4.85 -7.94
C LYS A 18 12.79 4.65 -7.36
N TRP A 19 11.75 4.41 -8.19
CA TRP A 19 10.39 4.10 -7.72
C TRP A 19 10.31 2.72 -7.06
N ALA A 20 11.05 1.74 -7.55
CA ALA A 20 11.17 0.42 -6.93
C ALA A 20 11.63 0.48 -5.46
N ALA A 21 12.39 1.50 -5.07
CA ALA A 21 12.81 1.68 -3.68
C ALA A 21 11.63 1.88 -2.69
N LEU A 22 10.50 2.41 -3.15
CA LEU A 22 9.28 2.52 -2.33
C LEU A 22 8.64 1.15 -2.10
N SER A 23 8.53 0.36 -3.17
CA SER A 23 8.02 -1.01 -3.13
C SER A 23 8.95 -1.95 -2.36
N GLU A 24 10.28 -1.75 -2.45
CA GLU A 24 11.26 -2.47 -1.64
C GLU A 24 11.12 -2.17 -0.14
N ALA A 25 10.92 -0.91 0.24
CA ALA A 25 10.70 -0.53 1.63
C ALA A 25 9.42 -1.19 2.18
N TYR A 26 8.37 -1.27 1.37
CA TYR A 26 7.14 -1.97 1.69
C TYR A 26 7.38 -3.48 1.82
N ALA A 27 8.03 -4.11 0.84
CA ALA A 27 8.38 -5.52 0.85
C ALA A 27 9.23 -5.92 2.07
N LYS A 28 10.20 -5.08 2.45
CA LYS A 28 11.01 -5.27 3.67
C LYS A 28 10.15 -5.25 4.94
N CYS A 29 9.18 -4.34 5.00
CA CYS A 29 8.26 -4.28 6.13
C CYS A 29 7.41 -5.56 6.22
N ILE A 30 6.93 -6.08 5.09
CA ILE A 30 6.20 -7.36 5.02
C ILE A 30 7.10 -8.50 5.48
N ALA A 31 8.31 -8.61 4.93
CA ALA A 31 9.24 -9.70 5.22
C ALA A 31 9.58 -9.85 6.71
N GLU A 32 9.54 -8.76 7.48
CA GLU A 32 9.77 -8.76 8.93
C GLU A 32 8.67 -9.51 9.71
N HIS A 33 7.49 -9.73 9.10
CA HIS A 33 6.31 -10.36 9.71
C HIS A 33 6.01 -11.74 9.12
N LEU A 34 6.80 -12.22 8.14
CA LEU A 34 6.56 -13.51 7.51
C LEU A 34 7.33 -14.64 8.19
N THR A 35 6.59 -15.70 8.49
CA THR A 35 7.10 -17.03 8.87
C THR A 35 6.32 -18.09 8.08
N PRO A 36 6.77 -19.36 8.05
CA PRO A 36 6.02 -20.45 7.41
C PRO A 36 4.62 -20.69 7.99
N GLU A 37 4.31 -20.13 9.14
CA GLU A 37 2.98 -20.23 9.79
C GLU A 37 2.11 -19.00 9.57
N THR A 38 2.66 -17.89 9.02
CA THR A 38 1.94 -16.63 8.84
C THR A 38 0.76 -16.80 7.89
N ARG A 39 -0.44 -16.48 8.36
CA ARG A 39 -1.65 -16.32 7.56
C ARG A 39 -1.76 -14.85 7.15
N TRP A 40 -1.55 -14.60 5.89
CA TRP A 40 -1.47 -13.25 5.34
C TRP A 40 -2.66 -12.93 4.44
N LEU A 41 -3.36 -11.82 4.71
CA LEU A 41 -4.35 -11.22 3.84
C LEU A 41 -3.77 -9.99 3.17
N ASP A 42 -3.78 -9.94 1.84
CA ASP A 42 -3.55 -8.72 1.08
C ASP A 42 -4.89 -8.11 0.65
N ALA A 43 -5.29 -7.02 1.30
CA ALA A 43 -6.58 -6.38 1.13
C ALA A 43 -6.48 -5.25 0.08
N GLY A 44 -7.15 -5.44 -1.05
CA GLY A 44 -6.99 -4.64 -2.26
C GLY A 44 -5.81 -5.11 -3.09
N THR A 45 -5.77 -6.43 -3.33
CA THR A 45 -4.61 -7.09 -3.94
C THR A 45 -4.38 -6.70 -5.40
N GLY A 46 -5.42 -6.29 -6.14
CA GLY A 46 -5.31 -6.04 -7.58
C GLY A 46 -4.73 -7.24 -8.34
N SER A 47 -3.91 -6.96 -9.34
CA SER A 47 -3.20 -7.99 -10.12
C SER A 47 -1.75 -8.24 -9.65
N ARG A 48 -1.20 -7.36 -8.81
CA ARG A 48 0.18 -7.40 -8.28
C ARG A 48 0.26 -6.72 -6.92
N LEU A 49 1.09 -7.28 -6.05
CA LEU A 49 1.42 -6.68 -4.75
C LEU A 49 2.49 -5.58 -4.89
N LEU A 50 3.47 -5.80 -5.79
CA LEU A 50 4.61 -4.92 -6.02
C LEU A 50 4.66 -4.44 -7.48
N GLU A 51 5.59 -3.55 -7.80
CA GLU A 51 5.87 -3.08 -9.16
C GLU A 51 6.41 -4.22 -10.05
N GLU A 52 6.24 -4.07 -11.35
CA GLU A 52 6.50 -5.11 -12.36
C GLU A 52 7.92 -5.70 -12.33
N ASP A 53 8.91 -4.87 -12.08
CA ASP A 53 10.34 -5.27 -11.98
C ASP A 53 10.65 -6.04 -10.68
N LEU A 54 9.69 -6.19 -9.76
CA LEU A 54 9.85 -6.84 -8.46
C LEU A 54 9.08 -8.17 -8.34
N ASP A 55 8.66 -8.76 -9.44
CA ASP A 55 7.92 -10.03 -9.46
C ASP A 55 8.62 -11.16 -8.70
N ALA A 56 9.94 -11.26 -8.82
CA ALA A 56 10.72 -12.26 -8.10
C ALA A 56 10.72 -12.02 -6.58
N LEU A 57 10.75 -10.74 -6.15
CA LEU A 57 10.65 -10.38 -4.74
C LEU A 57 9.23 -10.65 -4.20
N GLU A 58 8.20 -10.33 -4.97
CA GLU A 58 6.82 -10.64 -4.64
C GLU A 58 6.59 -12.14 -4.45
N ASN A 59 7.03 -12.95 -5.42
CA ASN A 59 6.96 -14.41 -5.33
C ASN A 59 7.70 -14.95 -4.10
N TRP A 60 8.88 -14.39 -3.80
CA TRP A 60 9.66 -14.77 -2.62
C TRP A 60 8.91 -14.46 -1.31
N LEU A 61 8.21 -13.32 -1.21
CA LEU A 61 7.38 -12.97 -0.05
C LEU A 61 6.22 -13.95 0.12
N VAL A 62 5.49 -14.23 -0.96
CA VAL A 62 4.34 -15.16 -0.94
C VAL A 62 4.76 -16.57 -0.53
N GLN A 63 5.89 -17.06 -1.03
CA GLN A 63 6.40 -18.39 -0.68
C GLN A 63 6.88 -18.51 0.78
N ARG A 64 7.14 -17.41 1.47
CA ARG A 64 7.56 -17.43 2.88
C ARG A 64 6.42 -17.41 3.87
N SER A 65 5.21 -17.16 3.45
CA SER A 65 4.01 -17.27 4.29
C SER A 65 3.48 -18.70 4.27
N GLY A 66 2.82 -19.10 5.35
CA GLY A 66 2.09 -20.37 5.39
C GLY A 66 0.85 -20.35 4.51
N MET A 67 0.19 -19.19 4.43
CA MET A 67 -0.98 -18.95 3.58
C MET A 67 -1.03 -17.49 3.18
N THR A 68 -1.20 -17.22 1.88
CA THR A 68 -1.51 -15.87 1.39
C THR A 68 -2.86 -15.86 0.68
N VAL A 69 -3.73 -14.95 1.08
CA VAL A 69 -5.02 -14.68 0.44
C VAL A 69 -5.02 -13.27 -0.10
N GLY A 70 -5.29 -13.09 -1.38
CA GLY A 70 -5.56 -11.81 -2.00
C GLY A 70 -7.06 -11.54 -2.02
N MET A 71 -7.48 -10.34 -1.63
CA MET A 71 -8.89 -9.94 -1.73
C MET A 71 -9.02 -8.61 -2.45
N ASP A 72 -9.94 -8.54 -3.39
CA ASP A 72 -10.28 -7.31 -4.09
C ASP A 72 -11.78 -7.27 -4.42
N ILE A 73 -12.32 -6.07 -4.67
CA ILE A 73 -13.70 -5.91 -5.16
C ILE A 73 -13.85 -6.41 -6.60
N ARG A 74 -12.75 -6.46 -7.35
CA ARG A 74 -12.65 -7.08 -8.67
C ARG A 74 -11.63 -8.19 -8.61
N VAL A 75 -12.08 -9.42 -8.66
CA VAL A 75 -11.20 -10.57 -8.71
C VAL A 75 -10.63 -10.69 -10.11
N THR A 76 -9.36 -10.33 -10.25
CA THR A 76 -8.57 -10.57 -11.47
C THR A 76 -7.55 -11.66 -11.20
N GLN A 77 -6.88 -12.15 -12.25
CA GLN A 77 -5.74 -13.04 -12.03
C GLN A 77 -4.61 -12.27 -11.34
N HIS A 78 -4.09 -12.82 -10.25
CA HIS A 78 -2.90 -12.31 -9.59
C HIS A 78 -1.68 -13.17 -9.96
N LEU A 79 -0.53 -12.53 -10.18
CA LEU A 79 0.66 -13.22 -10.68
C LEU A 79 1.16 -14.30 -9.69
N ASN A 80 1.24 -13.98 -8.42
CA ASN A 80 1.88 -14.83 -7.41
C ASN A 80 0.92 -15.36 -6.33
N ILE A 81 -0.21 -14.68 -6.07
CA ILE A 81 -1.22 -15.10 -5.09
C ILE A 81 -2.27 -15.95 -5.78
N ARG A 82 -2.40 -17.21 -5.36
CA ARG A 82 -3.35 -18.19 -5.97
C ARG A 82 -4.72 -18.17 -5.30
N SER A 83 -4.79 -17.89 -4.01
CA SER A 83 -6.04 -17.84 -3.25
C SER A 83 -6.62 -16.44 -3.34
N LEU A 84 -7.58 -16.24 -4.24
CA LEU A 84 -8.22 -14.94 -4.48
C LEU A 84 -9.68 -14.98 -4.03
N VAL A 85 -10.13 -13.94 -3.34
CA VAL A 85 -11.49 -13.79 -2.82
C VAL A 85 -12.06 -12.45 -3.27
N GLY A 86 -13.26 -12.49 -3.85
CA GLY A 86 -14.04 -11.28 -4.15
C GLY A 86 -14.65 -10.71 -2.88
N GLY A 87 -14.43 -9.43 -2.58
CA GLY A 87 -15.00 -8.83 -1.39
C GLY A 87 -14.67 -7.35 -1.24
N SER A 88 -15.31 -6.73 -0.26
CA SER A 88 -15.08 -5.33 0.09
C SER A 88 -14.30 -5.23 1.38
N VAL A 89 -13.35 -4.30 1.46
CA VAL A 89 -12.64 -3.99 2.71
C VAL A 89 -13.57 -3.42 3.80
N TYR A 90 -14.81 -3.08 3.45
CA TYR A 90 -15.83 -2.63 4.39
C TYR A 90 -16.65 -3.78 5.02
N ASP A 91 -16.48 -5.01 4.50
CA ASP A 91 -17.17 -6.22 4.95
C ASP A 91 -16.34 -7.41 4.51
N LEU A 92 -15.31 -7.73 5.30
CA LEU A 92 -14.34 -8.78 4.98
C LEU A 92 -14.99 -10.16 5.16
N PRO A 93 -15.03 -11.03 4.13
CA PRO A 93 -15.70 -12.33 4.19
C PRO A 93 -14.87 -13.38 4.96
N PHE A 94 -14.27 -12.99 6.06
CA PHE A 94 -13.43 -13.83 6.90
C PHE A 94 -13.89 -13.77 8.36
N ALA A 95 -13.67 -14.86 9.07
CA ALA A 95 -13.96 -14.93 10.51
C ALA A 95 -13.03 -14.00 11.31
N ASP A 96 -13.44 -13.68 12.54
CA ASP A 96 -12.63 -12.94 13.48
C ASP A 96 -11.29 -13.65 13.74
N ARG A 97 -10.23 -12.89 13.89
CA ARG A 97 -8.89 -13.42 14.27
C ARG A 97 -8.39 -14.51 13.34
N THR A 98 -8.57 -14.34 12.04
CA THR A 98 -8.13 -15.28 11.01
C THR A 98 -6.68 -15.06 10.61
N PHE A 99 -6.22 -13.81 10.52
CA PHE A 99 -4.94 -13.46 9.92
C PHE A 99 -3.92 -12.93 10.93
N ASP A 100 -2.68 -13.31 10.73
CA ASP A 100 -1.52 -12.83 11.51
C ASP A 100 -0.97 -11.54 10.91
N LEU A 101 -1.12 -11.37 9.58
CA LEU A 101 -0.70 -10.18 8.83
C LEU A 101 -1.82 -9.75 7.89
N VAL A 102 -2.12 -8.46 7.88
CA VAL A 102 -2.93 -7.80 6.82
C VAL A 102 -2.10 -6.71 6.16
N THR A 103 -2.12 -6.65 4.85
CA THR A 103 -1.48 -5.60 4.06
C THR A 103 -2.51 -4.81 3.28
N CYS A 104 -2.28 -3.49 3.14
CA CYS A 104 -3.07 -2.57 2.33
C CYS A 104 -2.12 -1.69 1.52
N ASN A 105 -1.95 -1.98 0.24
CA ASN A 105 -1.08 -1.23 -0.65
C ASN A 105 -1.91 -0.38 -1.61
N VAL A 106 -1.81 0.95 -1.49
CA VAL A 106 -2.51 1.91 -2.39
C VAL A 106 -4.05 1.71 -2.39
N VAL A 107 -4.61 1.42 -1.21
CA VAL A 107 -6.06 1.20 -1.00
C VAL A 107 -6.68 2.36 -0.23
N MET A 108 -6.00 2.84 0.82
CA MET A 108 -6.54 3.80 1.78
C MET A 108 -7.01 5.11 1.14
N GLU A 109 -6.39 5.54 0.06
CA GLU A 109 -6.75 6.76 -0.69
C GLU A 109 -8.11 6.68 -1.37
N HIS A 110 -8.61 5.48 -1.64
CA HIS A 110 -9.89 5.25 -2.31
C HIS A 110 -11.05 5.14 -1.30
N LEU A 111 -10.75 4.94 -0.02
CA LEU A 111 -11.77 4.64 0.99
C LEU A 111 -12.62 5.87 1.35
N GLY A 112 -13.94 5.70 1.18
CA GLY A 112 -14.93 6.68 1.61
C GLY A 112 -15.21 6.64 3.12
N GLN A 113 -15.03 5.49 3.76
CA GLN A 113 -15.25 5.23 5.18
C GLN A 113 -14.06 4.43 5.77
N PRO A 114 -12.86 5.05 5.88
CA PRO A 114 -11.67 4.35 6.34
C PRO A 114 -11.82 3.79 7.76
N GLU A 115 -12.68 4.38 8.60
CA GLU A 115 -13.02 3.88 9.92
C GLU A 115 -13.61 2.46 9.86
N LYS A 116 -14.59 2.27 8.95
CA LYS A 116 -15.26 0.97 8.78
C LYS A 116 -14.29 -0.09 8.25
N ALA A 117 -13.47 0.25 7.27
CA ALA A 117 -12.46 -0.67 6.74
C ALA A 117 -11.43 -1.08 7.80
N LEU A 118 -10.95 -0.12 8.61
CA LEU A 118 -9.99 -0.43 9.67
C LEU A 118 -10.61 -1.24 10.82
N ALA A 119 -11.91 -1.06 11.10
CA ALA A 119 -12.63 -1.91 12.05
C ALA A 119 -12.66 -3.38 11.58
N GLU A 120 -12.95 -3.61 10.28
CA GLU A 120 -12.93 -4.95 9.68
C GLU A 120 -11.52 -5.56 9.69
N VAL A 121 -10.50 -4.78 9.32
CA VAL A 121 -9.10 -5.22 9.41
C VAL A 121 -8.75 -5.61 10.85
N ALA A 122 -9.11 -4.78 11.81
CA ALA A 122 -8.88 -5.09 13.23
C ALA A 122 -9.65 -6.34 13.68
N ARG A 123 -10.87 -6.57 13.18
CA ARG A 123 -11.67 -7.76 13.48
C ARG A 123 -10.99 -9.04 13.02
N VAL A 124 -10.53 -9.07 11.77
CA VAL A 124 -9.94 -10.29 11.17
C VAL A 124 -8.50 -10.55 11.61
N LEU A 125 -7.79 -9.56 12.15
CA LEU A 125 -6.46 -9.75 12.74
C LEU A 125 -6.54 -10.51 14.07
N VAL A 126 -5.62 -11.42 14.30
CA VAL A 126 -5.37 -12.02 15.62
C VAL A 126 -4.86 -10.96 16.60
N ARG A 127 -4.92 -11.23 17.91
CA ARG A 127 -4.25 -10.38 18.91
C ARG A 127 -2.74 -10.40 18.66
N GLY A 128 -2.12 -9.23 18.68
CA GLY A 128 -0.71 -9.06 18.29
C GLY A 128 -0.42 -9.13 16.79
N GLY A 129 -1.42 -9.43 15.97
CA GLY A 129 -1.29 -9.45 14.51
C GLY A 129 -0.96 -8.07 13.94
N ALA A 130 -0.31 -8.04 12.79
CA ALA A 130 0.21 -6.83 12.17
C ALA A 130 -0.66 -6.33 11.01
N LEU A 131 -0.81 -5.00 10.92
CA LEU A 131 -1.30 -4.29 9.75
C LEU A 131 -0.18 -3.45 9.14
N ILE A 132 0.07 -3.61 7.84
CA ILE A 132 0.99 -2.76 7.09
C ILE A 132 0.20 -1.97 6.05
N VAL A 133 0.27 -0.65 6.13
CA VAL A 133 -0.37 0.28 5.20
C VAL A 133 0.71 1.02 4.41
N ASN A 134 0.63 0.96 3.09
CA ASN A 134 1.39 1.81 2.18
C ASN A 134 0.40 2.66 1.37
N THR A 135 0.44 3.98 1.52
CA THR A 135 -0.54 4.87 0.91
C THR A 135 0.08 6.22 0.53
N PRO A 136 -0.43 6.93 -0.49
CA PRO A 136 0.04 8.27 -0.82
C PRO A 136 -0.08 9.24 0.37
N ASN A 137 0.91 10.12 0.51
CA ASN A 137 0.89 11.18 1.51
C ASN A 137 0.27 12.45 0.93
N LEU A 138 -0.88 12.87 1.45
CA LEU A 138 -1.62 14.05 0.96
C LEU A 138 -0.80 15.35 1.00
N TRP A 139 0.18 15.46 1.90
CA TRP A 139 1.02 16.66 2.00
C TRP A 139 2.17 16.71 0.98
N ASN A 140 2.38 15.66 0.19
CA ASN A 140 3.29 15.73 -0.96
C ASN A 140 2.66 16.61 -2.05
N TYR A 141 3.46 17.47 -2.69
CA TYR A 141 2.97 18.43 -3.70
C TYR A 141 2.21 17.76 -4.84
N GLY A 142 2.70 16.63 -5.36
CA GLY A 142 2.08 15.91 -6.47
C GLY A 142 0.78 15.23 -6.07
N VAL A 143 0.74 14.62 -4.87
CA VAL A 143 -0.48 14.00 -4.33
C VAL A 143 -1.53 15.08 -4.02
N LEU A 144 -1.13 16.22 -3.45
CA LEU A 144 -2.02 17.34 -3.18
C LEU A 144 -2.58 17.95 -4.47
N ALA A 145 -1.73 18.14 -5.47
CA ALA A 145 -2.16 18.60 -6.80
C ALA A 145 -3.20 17.63 -7.38
N ASN A 146 -2.94 16.32 -7.36
CA ASN A 146 -3.92 15.32 -7.80
C ASN A 146 -5.23 15.39 -7.01
N ALA A 147 -5.18 15.56 -5.70
CA ALA A 147 -6.37 15.68 -4.84
C ALA A 147 -7.22 16.90 -5.18
N ILE A 148 -6.59 18.01 -5.57
CA ILE A 148 -7.28 19.24 -6.01
C ILE A 148 -7.84 19.06 -7.41
N PHE A 149 -7.01 18.64 -8.38
CA PHE A 149 -7.40 18.46 -9.77
C PHE A 149 -8.47 17.39 -9.97
N SER A 150 -8.45 16.32 -9.17
CA SER A 150 -9.49 15.30 -9.21
C SER A 150 -10.90 15.79 -8.83
N LYS A 151 -11.01 16.94 -8.17
CA LYS A 151 -12.29 17.58 -7.81
C LYS A 151 -12.73 18.64 -8.81
N ILE A 152 -11.82 19.27 -9.53
CA ILE A 152 -12.06 20.45 -10.37
C ILE A 152 -12.15 20.05 -11.85
N LEU A 153 -11.33 19.08 -12.30
CA LEU A 153 -11.27 18.69 -13.71
C LEU A 153 -12.41 17.74 -14.08
N PRO A 154 -13.04 17.94 -15.26
CA PRO A 154 -13.95 16.97 -15.85
C PRO A 154 -13.30 15.58 -15.97
N GLU A 155 -14.10 14.54 -15.84
CA GLU A 155 -13.63 13.14 -15.84
C GLU A 155 -12.78 12.78 -17.07
N GLN A 156 -13.19 13.22 -18.24
CA GLN A 156 -12.45 13.01 -19.50
C GLN A 156 -11.03 13.60 -19.49
N TRP A 157 -10.82 14.74 -18.83
CA TRP A 157 -9.50 15.36 -18.69
C TRP A 157 -8.65 14.63 -17.66
N ARG A 158 -9.27 14.14 -16.58
CA ARG A 158 -8.60 13.30 -15.58
C ARG A 158 -8.10 12.00 -16.19
N LEU A 159 -8.94 11.31 -16.96
CA LEU A 159 -8.57 10.06 -17.64
C LEU A 159 -7.43 10.28 -18.64
N GLY A 160 -7.42 11.42 -19.34
CA GLY A 160 -6.32 11.80 -20.25
C GLY A 160 -5.00 11.99 -19.51
N LEU A 161 -5.00 12.65 -18.33
CA LEU A 161 -3.80 12.84 -17.50
C LEU A 161 -3.29 11.51 -16.93
N VAL A 162 -4.20 10.68 -16.43
CA VAL A 162 -3.84 9.36 -15.87
C VAL A 162 -3.27 8.45 -16.96
N ARG A 163 -3.88 8.39 -18.14
CA ARG A 163 -3.35 7.63 -19.28
C ARG A 163 -1.95 8.08 -19.72
N ALA A 164 -1.61 9.34 -19.51
CA ALA A 164 -0.27 9.87 -19.84
C ALA A 164 0.80 9.50 -18.80
N THR A 165 0.39 9.06 -17.59
CA THR A 165 1.29 8.82 -16.46
C THR A 165 1.16 7.41 -15.85
N ASP A 166 0.14 6.66 -16.23
CA ASP A 166 -0.23 5.36 -15.65
C ASP A 166 -0.58 4.37 -16.77
N SER A 167 0.00 3.19 -16.73
CA SER A 167 -0.24 2.10 -17.69
C SER A 167 -1.45 1.21 -17.35
N ARG A 168 -2.15 1.49 -16.24
CA ARG A 168 -3.31 0.71 -15.82
C ARG A 168 -4.50 0.94 -16.75
N GLU A 169 -5.34 -0.08 -16.90
CA GLU A 169 -6.58 0.03 -17.65
C GLU A 169 -7.54 1.05 -16.98
N PRO A 170 -8.33 1.81 -17.76
CA PRO A 170 -9.25 2.81 -17.21
C PRO A 170 -10.23 2.26 -16.15
N GLU A 171 -10.57 0.99 -16.27
CA GLU A 171 -11.49 0.29 -15.36
C GLU A 171 -10.88 0.04 -13.98
N ASP A 172 -9.55 0.02 -13.86
CA ASP A 172 -8.81 -0.18 -12.62
C ASP A 172 -8.50 1.14 -11.88
N ILE A 173 -8.98 2.27 -12.44
CA ILE A 173 -8.78 3.59 -11.86
C ILE A 173 -9.95 3.95 -10.94
N PHE A 174 -9.77 3.71 -9.65
CA PHE A 174 -10.75 4.09 -8.64
C PHE A 174 -10.68 5.57 -8.26
N PRO A 175 -11.83 6.21 -7.96
CA PRO A 175 -11.83 7.59 -7.46
C PRO A 175 -11.04 7.73 -6.16
N VAL A 176 -10.17 8.73 -6.08
CA VAL A 176 -9.43 9.03 -4.86
C VAL A 176 -10.25 9.92 -3.91
N ARG A 177 -10.22 9.61 -2.62
CA ARG A 177 -10.94 10.31 -1.54
C ARG A 177 -10.00 10.99 -0.55
N TYR A 178 -8.81 10.43 -0.35
CA TYR A 178 -7.76 10.92 0.55
C TYR A 178 -8.22 11.19 2.00
N ARG A 179 -9.14 10.38 2.54
CA ARG A 179 -9.72 10.57 3.89
C ARG A 179 -8.81 10.10 5.02
N ALA A 180 -7.81 9.27 4.72
CA ALA A 180 -6.85 8.71 5.68
C ALA A 180 -5.38 9.06 5.38
N ASN A 181 -5.11 9.88 4.38
CA ASN A 181 -3.80 10.03 3.73
C ASN A 181 -2.89 11.12 4.34
N THR A 182 -3.04 11.38 5.62
CA THR A 182 -2.06 12.13 6.42
C THR A 182 -1.62 11.28 7.61
N LEU A 183 -0.36 11.38 8.03
CA LEU A 183 0.16 10.59 9.14
C LEU A 183 -0.68 10.77 10.41
N ARG A 184 -1.04 12.02 10.74
CA ARG A 184 -1.88 12.33 11.90
C ARG A 184 -3.26 11.66 11.83
N ARG A 185 -3.92 11.73 10.67
CA ARG A 185 -5.26 11.16 10.49
C ARG A 185 -5.22 9.64 10.51
N LEU A 186 -4.28 9.04 9.78
CA LEU A 186 -4.10 7.60 9.76
C LEU A 186 -3.80 7.04 11.14
N HIS A 187 -2.89 7.67 11.89
CA HIS A 187 -2.59 7.29 13.27
C HIS A 187 -3.81 7.35 14.19
N SER A 188 -4.61 8.43 14.09
CA SER A 188 -5.86 8.57 14.88
C SER A 188 -6.86 7.47 14.56
N LEU A 189 -7.02 7.13 13.27
CA LEU A 189 -7.93 6.07 12.80
C LEU A 189 -7.49 4.68 13.28
N LEU A 190 -6.21 4.38 13.16
CA LEU A 190 -5.63 3.12 13.63
C LEU A 190 -5.86 2.95 15.14
N ARG A 191 -5.51 3.96 15.92
CA ARG A 191 -5.70 3.94 17.37
C ARG A 191 -7.16 3.75 17.78
N ALA A 192 -8.09 4.43 17.09
CA ALA A 192 -9.53 4.30 17.38
C ALA A 192 -10.07 2.88 17.13
N ASN A 193 -9.34 2.06 16.36
CA ASN A 193 -9.69 0.66 16.07
C ASN A 193 -8.79 -0.35 16.82
N GLY A 194 -8.09 0.07 17.88
CA GLY A 194 -7.24 -0.82 18.68
C GLY A 194 -5.97 -1.29 17.96
N LEU A 195 -5.53 -0.51 16.96
CA LEU A 195 -4.31 -0.77 16.20
C LEU A 195 -3.23 0.22 16.63
N LYS A 196 -2.25 -0.24 17.40
CA LYS A 196 -1.15 0.58 17.91
C LYS A 196 -0.04 0.70 16.86
N VAL A 197 0.25 1.92 16.44
CA VAL A 197 1.34 2.19 15.51
C VAL A 197 2.67 1.88 16.17
N HIS A 198 3.42 0.96 15.57
CA HIS A 198 4.76 0.57 15.98
C HIS A 198 5.83 1.32 15.19
N ARG A 199 5.62 1.50 13.89
CA ARG A 199 6.53 2.21 13.00
C ARG A 199 5.74 3.02 11.97
N ALA A 200 6.15 4.25 11.74
CA ALA A 200 5.63 5.09 10.68
C ALA A 200 6.79 5.77 9.95
N THR A 201 6.84 5.64 8.65
CA THR A 201 7.89 6.18 7.80
C THR A 201 7.26 6.97 6.67
N VAL A 202 7.79 8.15 6.42
CA VAL A 202 7.46 8.95 5.23
C VAL A 202 8.54 8.68 4.19
N LEU A 203 8.17 7.97 3.14
CA LEU A 203 9.09 7.60 2.08
C LEU A 203 9.25 8.76 1.09
N PRO A 204 10.50 9.12 0.74
CA PRO A 204 10.76 10.25 -0.13
C PRO A 204 10.29 9.98 -1.56
N GLN A 205 9.94 11.04 -2.27
CA GLN A 205 9.72 10.95 -3.72
C GLN A 205 11.07 10.74 -4.42
N PRO A 206 11.22 9.68 -5.24
CA PRO A 206 12.54 9.34 -5.78
C PRO A 206 13.01 10.27 -6.91
N ARG A 207 12.08 10.77 -7.71
CA ARG A 207 12.39 11.69 -8.84
C ARG A 207 11.20 12.60 -9.15
N PRO A 208 11.40 13.72 -9.88
CA PRO A 208 10.31 14.53 -10.42
C PRO A 208 9.36 13.70 -11.30
N TYR A 209 8.08 14.06 -11.33
CA TYR A 209 7.09 13.41 -12.20
C TYR A 209 7.33 13.76 -13.67
N PHE A 210 7.72 15.01 -13.97
CA PHE A 210 7.86 15.48 -15.34
C PHE A 210 9.26 16.06 -15.63
N ARG A 211 9.87 15.66 -16.74
CA ARG A 211 11.20 16.16 -17.15
C ARG A 211 11.22 17.67 -17.40
N LYS A 212 10.14 18.22 -17.98
CA LYS A 212 10.06 19.66 -18.34
C LYS A 212 10.02 20.57 -17.11
N THR A 213 9.46 20.14 -16.01
CA THR A 213 9.31 20.90 -14.76
C THR A 213 10.27 20.43 -13.66
N ALA A 214 11.24 19.59 -14.00
CA ALA A 214 12.09 18.90 -13.04
C ALA A 214 12.83 19.83 -12.05
N GLN A 215 13.23 21.02 -12.45
CA GLN A 215 13.90 21.97 -11.54
C GLN A 215 12.94 22.53 -10.48
N VAL A 216 11.72 22.91 -10.90
CA VAL A 216 10.67 23.39 -9.98
C VAL A 216 10.23 22.26 -9.07
N GLU A 217 10.03 21.06 -9.63
CA GLU A 217 9.63 19.89 -8.84
C GLU A 217 10.70 19.49 -7.81
N LYS A 218 11.99 19.57 -8.14
CA LYS A 218 13.07 19.34 -7.17
C LYS A 218 12.97 20.30 -5.97
N LEU A 219 12.66 21.57 -6.22
CA LEU A 219 12.42 22.53 -5.13
C LEU A 219 11.19 22.12 -4.31
N LEU A 220 10.08 21.78 -4.96
CA LEU A 220 8.88 21.30 -4.27
C LEU A 220 9.12 20.03 -3.45
N MET A 221 9.94 19.10 -3.96
CA MET A 221 10.35 17.89 -3.24
C MET A 221 11.15 18.19 -1.95
N THR A 222 11.87 19.32 -1.90
CA THR A 222 12.58 19.74 -0.68
C THR A 222 11.66 20.45 0.31
N LEU A 223 10.60 21.10 -0.18
CA LEU A 223 9.66 21.87 0.64
C LEU A 223 8.46 21.05 1.14
N THR A 224 8.21 19.90 0.55
CA THR A 224 7.07 19.05 0.93
C THR A 224 7.54 17.69 1.46
N PRO A 225 6.74 17.02 2.32
CA PRO A 225 7.07 15.68 2.80
C PRO A 225 7.12 14.66 1.66
N GLY A 226 7.71 13.50 1.95
CA GLY A 226 7.78 12.39 1.01
C GLY A 226 6.41 11.93 0.50
N VAL A 227 6.44 11.17 -0.60
CA VAL A 227 5.26 10.83 -1.40
C VAL A 227 4.39 9.71 -0.81
N ARG A 228 4.96 8.84 0.01
CA ARG A 228 4.26 7.69 0.61
C ARG A 228 4.33 7.71 2.14
N LEU A 229 3.25 7.23 2.75
CA LEU A 229 3.20 6.84 4.15
C LEU A 229 3.29 5.31 4.22
N LEU A 230 4.32 4.80 4.87
CA LEU A 230 4.45 3.39 5.22
C LEU A 230 4.27 3.26 6.73
N VAL A 231 3.18 2.62 7.14
CA VAL A 231 2.81 2.49 8.56
C VAL A 231 2.63 1.02 8.90
N CYS A 232 3.30 0.61 9.97
CA CYS A 232 3.14 -0.71 10.58
C CYS A 232 2.49 -0.54 11.96
N ALA A 233 1.36 -1.22 12.17
CA ALA A 233 0.61 -1.21 13.41
C ALA A 233 0.30 -2.63 13.86
N HIS A 234 0.18 -2.85 15.17
CA HIS A 234 -0.20 -4.14 15.74
C HIS A 234 -1.54 -4.01 16.46
N LYS A 235 -2.38 -5.05 16.35
CA LYS A 235 -3.60 -5.15 17.14
C LYS A 235 -3.24 -5.32 18.60
N GLU A 236 -3.78 -4.44 19.45
CA GLU A 236 -3.59 -4.55 20.89
C GLU A 236 -4.14 -5.87 21.46
N THR A 237 -3.51 -6.37 22.49
CA THR A 237 -3.84 -7.68 23.13
C THR A 237 -5.15 -7.64 23.87
#